data_096674c881ecac49454a85fdde3cf768
#
_entry.id   096674c881ecac49454a85fdde3cf768
#
_cell.length_a   1.000
_cell.length_b   1.000
_cell.length_c   1.000
_cell.angle_alpha   90.00
_cell.angle_beta   90.00
_cell.angle_gamma   90.00
#
_symmetry.space_group_name_H-M   'P 1'
#
loop_
_entity.id
_entity.type
_entity.pdbx_description
1 polymer ?
#
loop_
_entity_poly.entity_id
_entity_poly.type
_entity_poly.pdbx_seq_one_letter_code
_entity_poly.pdbx_strand_id
1 'polypeptide(L)'
;MKMQLAAGIVAGSMTIGAVAQAQETITAVHAFPETLIYTQSFLSFVDKVNEAGAGVVQIEVRGGPEAIGMFQQPDAVRDGIVDMVYTPGSFYGGALPEKDALVASNLTAIETRKNGGIALIDEIHQEKMGLKYLGWFDSGVCYNLWT
;
A
#
# COMPACT_ATOMS: atom_id res chain seq x y z
N MET A 1 42.03 -3.80 -68.25
CA MET A 1 42.23 -3.40 -66.87
C MET A 1 40.83 -3.31 -66.19
N LYS A 2 40.43 -4.36 -65.47
CA LYS A 2 39.08 -4.43 -64.85
C LYS A 2 39.21 -4.06 -63.33
N MET A 3 38.61 -2.96 -62.98
CA MET A 3 38.55 -2.48 -61.60
C MET A 3 37.28 -3.05 -60.95
N GLN A 4 37.41 -3.91 -59.93
CA GLN A 4 36.33 -4.43 -59.14
C GLN A 4 36.13 -3.50 -57.90
N LEU A 5 34.95 -2.90 -57.79
CA LEU A 5 34.51 -2.20 -56.57
C LEU A 5 33.94 -3.23 -55.60
N ALA A 6 34.55 -3.37 -54.43
CA ALA A 6 34.01 -4.12 -53.32
C ALA A 6 33.11 -3.20 -52.49
N ALA A 7 31.81 -3.49 -52.44
CA ALA A 7 30.85 -2.82 -51.57
C ALA A 7 30.89 -3.49 -50.20
N GLY A 8 31.38 -2.80 -49.19
CA GLY A 8 31.33 -3.23 -47.78
C GLY A 8 29.96 -2.95 -47.18
N ILE A 9 29.24 -3.97 -46.75
CA ILE A 9 28.00 -3.86 -45.97
C ILE A 9 28.39 -3.70 -44.52
N VAL A 10 28.17 -2.53 -43.96
CA VAL A 10 28.27 -2.28 -42.52
C VAL A 10 26.94 -2.68 -41.85
N ALA A 11 26.89 -3.83 -41.22
CA ALA A 11 25.77 -4.27 -40.42
C ALA A 11 25.81 -3.53 -39.07
N GLY A 12 24.98 -2.47 -38.94
CA GLY A 12 24.79 -1.76 -37.68
C GLY A 12 23.99 -2.62 -36.70
N SER A 13 24.63 -3.12 -35.65
CA SER A 13 23.95 -3.78 -34.52
C SER A 13 23.19 -2.73 -33.70
N MET A 14 21.86 -2.69 -33.85
CA MET A 14 21.00 -1.96 -32.93
C MET A 14 20.92 -2.72 -31.60
N THR A 15 21.67 -2.31 -30.61
CA THR A 15 21.48 -2.73 -29.23
C THR A 15 20.22 -2.08 -28.70
N ILE A 16 19.13 -2.85 -28.62
CA ILE A 16 17.91 -2.45 -27.87
C ILE A 16 18.31 -2.46 -26.41
N GLY A 17 18.62 -1.28 -25.85
CA GLY A 17 18.84 -1.09 -24.43
C GLY A 17 17.55 -1.45 -23.69
N ALA A 18 17.55 -2.55 -22.93
CA ALA A 18 16.49 -2.83 -21.97
C ALA A 18 16.48 -1.69 -20.95
N VAL A 19 15.42 -0.89 -20.91
CA VAL A 19 15.20 0.09 -19.87
C VAL A 19 14.98 -0.72 -18.60
N ALA A 20 15.98 -0.79 -17.71
CA ALA A 20 15.81 -1.35 -16.38
C ALA A 20 14.82 -0.43 -15.64
N GLN A 21 13.60 -0.90 -15.47
CA GLN A 21 12.62 -0.21 -14.63
C GLN A 21 13.11 -0.30 -13.18
N ALA A 22 13.38 0.85 -12.56
CA ALA A 22 13.75 0.87 -11.15
C ALA A 22 12.58 0.33 -10.33
N GLN A 23 12.86 -0.53 -9.36
CA GLN A 23 11.87 -1.03 -8.42
C GLN A 23 11.35 0.14 -7.58
N GLU A 24 10.04 0.30 -7.55
CA GLU A 24 9.38 1.31 -6.71
C GLU A 24 9.40 0.87 -5.25
N THR A 25 9.74 1.78 -4.34
CA THR A 25 9.74 1.54 -2.90
C THR A 25 8.63 2.33 -2.25
N ILE A 26 7.73 1.63 -1.54
CA ILE A 26 6.64 2.20 -0.73
C ILE A 26 7.07 2.13 0.72
N THR A 27 7.24 3.29 1.36
CA THR A 27 7.54 3.36 2.80
C THR A 27 6.27 3.21 3.61
N ALA A 28 6.29 2.36 4.65
CA ALA A 28 5.12 2.03 5.45
C ALA A 28 5.37 2.13 6.96
N VAL A 29 4.32 2.46 7.72
CA VAL A 29 4.30 2.39 9.18
C VAL A 29 3.06 1.65 9.66
N HIS A 30 3.10 1.17 10.90
CA HIS A 30 1.96 0.49 11.54
C HIS A 30 1.63 1.11 12.91
N ALA A 31 0.33 1.13 13.24
CA ALA A 31 -0.16 1.83 14.44
C ALA A 31 0.15 1.12 15.76
N PHE A 32 0.35 -0.19 15.73
CA PHE A 32 0.53 -1.00 16.94
C PHE A 32 1.92 -1.64 16.99
N PRO A 33 2.42 -1.99 18.20
CA PRO A 33 3.67 -2.73 18.34
C PRO A 33 3.67 -4.04 17.53
N GLU A 34 4.84 -4.48 17.06
CA GLU A 34 5.00 -5.71 16.27
C GLU A 34 4.54 -6.99 16.99
N THR A 35 4.50 -6.97 18.32
CA THR A 35 4.05 -8.12 19.12
C THR A 35 2.55 -8.39 19.02
N LEU A 36 1.76 -7.45 18.48
CA LEU A 36 0.31 -7.61 18.34
C LEU A 36 -0.04 -8.36 17.04
N ILE A 37 -1.06 -9.21 17.14
CA ILE A 37 -1.55 -10.02 16.02
C ILE A 37 -1.92 -9.16 14.80
N TYR A 38 -2.46 -7.98 15.01
CA TYR A 38 -2.80 -7.03 13.95
C TYR A 38 -1.58 -6.63 13.11
N THR A 39 -0.48 -6.28 13.79
CA THR A 39 0.76 -5.93 13.11
C THR A 39 1.37 -7.13 12.42
N GLN A 40 1.30 -8.32 13.02
CA GLN A 40 1.77 -9.55 12.37
C GLN A 40 1.01 -9.86 11.08
N SER A 41 -0.31 -9.63 11.04
CA SER A 41 -1.11 -9.75 9.82
C SER A 41 -0.64 -8.78 8.74
N PHE A 42 -0.35 -7.53 9.13
CA PHE A 42 0.19 -6.53 8.20
C PHE A 42 1.58 -6.90 7.69
N LEU A 43 2.49 -7.33 8.55
CA LEU A 43 3.83 -7.76 8.14
C LEU A 43 3.76 -8.97 7.20
N SER A 44 2.88 -9.92 7.46
CA SER A 44 2.65 -11.04 6.53
C SER A 44 2.10 -10.60 5.16
N PHE A 45 1.29 -9.54 5.12
CA PHE A 45 0.87 -8.93 3.86
C PHE A 45 2.06 -8.28 3.14
N VAL A 46 2.91 -7.53 3.85
CA VAL A 46 4.12 -6.92 3.31
C VAL A 46 5.03 -7.96 2.67
N ASP A 47 5.28 -9.07 3.37
CA ASP A 47 6.12 -10.17 2.85
C ASP A 47 5.57 -10.72 1.53
N LYS A 48 4.26 -10.95 1.46
CA LYS A 48 3.60 -11.46 0.24
C LYS A 48 3.66 -10.47 -0.92
N VAL A 49 3.50 -9.18 -0.64
CA VAL A 49 3.62 -8.13 -1.68
C VAL A 49 5.06 -8.05 -2.17
N ASN A 50 6.04 -8.10 -1.28
CA ASN A 50 7.46 -8.04 -1.62
C ASN A 50 7.90 -9.27 -2.42
N GLU A 51 7.38 -10.46 -2.10
CA GLU A 51 7.62 -11.67 -2.88
C GLU A 51 7.00 -11.58 -4.29
N ALA A 52 5.72 -11.22 -4.37
CA ALA A 52 4.99 -11.17 -5.65
C ALA A 52 5.41 -9.98 -6.53
N GLY A 53 5.85 -8.87 -5.91
CA GLY A 53 6.24 -7.62 -6.56
C GLY A 53 7.74 -7.50 -6.83
N ALA A 54 8.52 -8.57 -6.66
CA ALA A 54 9.98 -8.52 -6.82
C ALA A 54 10.40 -7.89 -8.16
N GLY A 55 11.27 -6.88 -8.09
CA GLY A 55 11.73 -6.12 -9.26
C GLY A 55 10.75 -5.06 -9.77
N VAL A 56 9.54 -4.95 -9.21
CA VAL A 56 8.51 -3.97 -9.59
C VAL A 56 8.19 -3.04 -8.42
N VAL A 57 7.84 -3.60 -7.27
CA VAL A 57 7.47 -2.85 -6.07
C VAL A 57 7.97 -3.55 -4.82
N GLN A 58 8.37 -2.76 -3.83
CA GLN A 58 8.75 -3.23 -2.51
C GLN A 58 8.15 -2.33 -1.44
N ILE A 59 7.61 -2.92 -0.38
CA ILE A 59 7.18 -2.19 0.81
C ILE A 59 8.30 -2.26 1.86
N GLU A 60 8.76 -1.09 2.30
CA GLU A 60 9.75 -0.95 3.36
C GLU A 60 9.05 -0.45 4.63
N VAL A 61 8.96 -1.30 5.65
CA VAL A 61 8.37 -0.92 6.95
C VAL A 61 9.39 -0.11 7.75
N ARG A 62 9.02 1.12 8.07
CA ARG A 62 9.86 2.08 8.82
C ARG A 62 9.71 1.97 10.33
N GLY A 63 8.72 1.20 10.80
CA GLY A 63 8.47 0.94 12.21
C GLY A 63 7.02 1.17 12.61
N GLY A 64 6.79 1.22 13.91
CA GLY A 64 5.49 1.38 14.54
C GLY A 64 5.31 2.73 15.25
N PRO A 65 4.61 2.72 16.41
CA PRO A 65 4.34 3.93 17.18
C PRO A 65 5.60 4.58 17.77
N GLU A 66 6.73 3.89 17.80
CA GLU A 66 8.04 4.44 18.19
C GLU A 66 8.66 5.31 17.08
N ALA A 67 8.35 5.03 15.81
CA ALA A 67 8.83 5.80 14.67
C ALA A 67 7.96 7.04 14.44
N ILE A 68 6.65 6.85 14.40
CA ILE A 68 5.64 7.92 14.27
C ILE A 68 4.49 7.57 15.20
N GLY A 69 4.11 8.50 16.09
CA GLY A 69 3.02 8.30 17.04
C GLY A 69 1.73 7.88 16.31
N MET A 70 1.02 6.89 16.85
CA MET A 70 -0.09 6.19 16.17
C MET A 70 -1.20 7.12 15.64
N PHE A 71 -1.49 8.23 16.33
CA PHE A 71 -2.51 9.20 15.91
C PHE A 71 -1.99 10.21 14.87
N GLN A 72 -0.66 10.32 14.70
CA GLN A 72 -0.03 11.18 13.69
C GLN A 72 0.25 10.46 12.37
N GLN A 73 0.19 9.12 12.36
CA GLN A 73 0.52 8.33 11.16
C GLN A 73 -0.37 8.66 9.95
N PRO A 74 -1.71 8.83 10.07
CA PRO A 74 -2.54 9.22 8.93
C PRO A 74 -2.15 10.59 8.34
N ASP A 75 -1.80 11.54 9.19
CA ASP A 75 -1.31 12.85 8.75
C ASP A 75 0.07 12.74 8.07
N ALA A 76 0.94 11.88 8.58
CA ALA A 76 2.25 11.63 7.98
C ALA A 76 2.15 11.06 6.55
N VAL A 77 1.14 10.22 6.26
CA VAL A 77 0.88 9.77 4.88
C VAL A 77 0.34 10.92 4.03
N ARG A 78 -0.62 11.68 4.53
CA ARG A 78 -1.16 12.85 3.80
C ARG A 78 -0.06 13.87 3.46
N ASP A 79 0.87 14.07 4.38
CA ASP A 79 1.96 15.04 4.24
C ASP A 79 3.17 14.47 3.46
N GLY A 80 3.11 13.20 3.01
CA GLY A 80 4.14 12.55 2.20
C GLY A 80 5.41 12.18 2.97
N ILE A 81 5.34 12.08 4.30
CA ILE A 81 6.47 11.64 5.15
C ILE A 81 6.70 10.12 4.99
N VAL A 82 5.61 9.37 4.86
CA VAL A 82 5.57 7.97 4.49
C VAL A 82 4.46 7.75 3.46
N ASP A 83 4.53 6.65 2.71
CA ASP A 83 3.60 6.40 1.61
C ASP A 83 2.37 5.59 2.05
N MET A 84 2.48 4.79 3.10
CA MET A 84 1.43 3.87 3.55
C MET A 84 1.38 3.75 5.07
N VAL A 85 0.17 3.58 5.60
CA VAL A 85 -0.06 3.29 7.02
C VAL A 85 -1.04 2.13 7.18
N TYR A 86 -0.73 1.25 8.15
CA TYR A 86 -1.67 0.28 8.69
C TYR A 86 -2.19 0.78 10.04
N THR A 87 -3.44 1.25 10.07
CA THR A 87 -4.02 1.91 11.25
C THR A 87 -5.53 1.67 11.36
N PRO A 88 -6.10 1.59 12.57
CA PRO A 88 -7.55 1.58 12.74
C PRO A 88 -8.17 2.91 12.32
N GLY A 89 -9.34 2.86 11.69
CA GLY A 89 -10.10 4.05 11.33
C GLY A 89 -10.41 4.96 12.53
N SER A 90 -10.55 4.40 13.73
CA SER A 90 -10.78 5.18 14.97
C SER A 90 -9.69 6.21 15.29
N PHE A 91 -8.47 6.05 14.75
CA PHE A 91 -7.37 6.97 15.00
C PHE A 91 -7.44 8.26 14.17
N TYR A 92 -8.26 8.28 13.12
CA TYR A 92 -8.54 9.47 12.31
C TYR A 92 -10.04 9.79 12.19
N GLY A 93 -10.87 9.29 13.14
CA GLY A 93 -12.32 9.47 13.13
C GLY A 93 -12.78 10.93 13.18
N GLY A 94 -11.96 11.85 13.72
CA GLY A 94 -12.24 13.27 13.69
C GLY A 94 -12.20 13.87 12.27
N ALA A 95 -11.34 13.34 11.38
CA ALA A 95 -11.24 13.77 10.00
C ALA A 95 -12.25 13.04 9.09
N LEU A 96 -12.56 11.76 9.40
CA LEU A 96 -13.39 10.90 8.58
C LEU A 96 -14.35 10.04 9.43
N PRO A 97 -15.46 10.58 9.92
CA PRO A 97 -16.41 9.80 10.70
C PRO A 97 -17.11 8.69 9.90
N GLU A 98 -17.19 8.79 8.57
CA GLU A 98 -17.82 7.79 7.68
C GLU A 98 -17.12 6.43 7.71
N LYS A 99 -15.86 6.36 8.16
CA LYS A 99 -15.14 5.09 8.35
C LYS A 99 -15.88 4.14 9.33
N ASP A 100 -16.71 4.68 10.22
CA ASP A 100 -17.49 3.88 11.17
C ASP A 100 -18.58 3.05 10.49
N ALA A 101 -18.94 3.36 9.24
CA ALA A 101 -19.84 2.52 8.45
C ALA A 101 -19.29 1.10 8.25
N LEU A 102 -17.96 0.95 8.16
CA LEU A 102 -17.31 -0.37 8.07
C LEU A 102 -17.45 -1.15 9.39
N VAL A 103 -17.25 -0.47 10.53
CA VAL A 103 -17.37 -1.08 11.86
C VAL A 103 -18.82 -1.44 12.18
N ALA A 104 -19.77 -0.61 11.76
CA ALA A 104 -21.20 -0.84 11.96
C ALA A 104 -21.80 -1.87 10.97
N SER A 105 -21.03 -2.30 9.97
CA SER A 105 -21.49 -3.27 8.96
C SER A 105 -21.32 -4.70 9.44
N ASN A 106 -22.27 -5.57 9.07
CA ASN A 106 -22.17 -7.02 9.24
C ASN A 106 -21.47 -7.72 8.06
N LEU A 107 -21.02 -6.95 7.07
CA LEU A 107 -20.36 -7.48 5.88
C LEU A 107 -18.89 -7.79 6.14
N THR A 108 -18.40 -8.85 5.54
CA THR A 108 -16.96 -9.14 5.51
C THR A 108 -16.22 -8.18 4.56
N ALA A 109 -14.90 -8.09 4.67
CA ALA A 109 -14.08 -7.31 3.75
C ALA A 109 -14.27 -7.74 2.27
N ILE A 110 -14.47 -9.05 2.04
CA ILE A 110 -14.70 -9.61 0.70
C ILE A 110 -16.07 -9.15 0.16
N GLU A 111 -17.12 -9.22 0.97
CA GLU A 111 -18.46 -8.79 0.58
C GLU A 111 -18.52 -7.28 0.34
N THR A 112 -17.89 -6.49 1.22
CA THR A 112 -17.79 -5.03 1.07
C THR A 112 -17.03 -4.63 -0.21
N ARG A 113 -16.02 -5.41 -0.59
CA ARG A 113 -15.32 -5.20 -1.87
C ARG A 113 -16.21 -5.54 -3.07
N LYS A 114 -16.95 -6.64 -3.00
CA LYS A 114 -17.83 -7.10 -4.11
C LYS A 114 -19.04 -6.20 -4.35
N ASN A 115 -19.60 -5.61 -3.29
CA ASN A 115 -20.79 -4.75 -3.40
C ASN A 115 -20.47 -3.27 -3.65
N GLY A 116 -19.18 -2.90 -3.79
CA GLY A 116 -18.75 -1.53 -4.04
C GLY A 116 -18.52 -0.69 -2.78
N GLY A 117 -18.73 -1.24 -1.58
CA GLY A 117 -18.52 -0.50 -0.32
C GLY A 117 -17.09 -0.01 -0.12
N ILE A 118 -16.09 -0.83 -0.50
CA ILE A 118 -14.67 -0.41 -0.45
C ILE A 118 -14.42 0.76 -1.40
N ALA A 119 -15.00 0.75 -2.61
CA ALA A 119 -14.82 1.82 -3.58
C ALA A 119 -15.44 3.14 -3.07
N LEU A 120 -16.61 3.08 -2.43
CA LEU A 120 -17.25 4.24 -1.84
C LEU A 120 -16.43 4.82 -0.68
N ILE A 121 -15.92 3.98 0.21
CA ILE A 121 -15.06 4.42 1.32
C ILE A 121 -13.76 5.01 0.79
N ASP A 122 -13.17 4.44 -0.26
CA ASP A 122 -11.99 4.98 -0.92
C ASP A 122 -12.25 6.37 -1.52
N GLU A 123 -13.38 6.57 -2.22
CA GLU A 123 -13.79 7.87 -2.75
C GLU A 123 -13.87 8.93 -1.64
N ILE A 124 -14.50 8.60 -0.51
CA ILE A 124 -14.61 9.49 0.64
C ILE A 124 -13.24 9.81 1.26
N HIS A 125 -12.33 8.82 1.36
CA HIS A 125 -10.96 9.05 1.84
C HIS A 125 -10.19 9.98 0.91
N GLN A 126 -10.30 9.80 -0.40
CA GLN A 126 -9.64 10.67 -1.37
C GLN A 126 -10.20 12.09 -1.31
N GLU A 127 -11.52 12.25 -1.23
CA GLU A 127 -12.17 13.56 -1.19
C GLU A 127 -11.84 14.35 0.08
N LYS A 128 -11.88 13.70 1.26
CA LYS A 128 -11.74 14.35 2.56
C LYS A 128 -10.32 14.42 3.09
N MET A 129 -9.49 13.45 2.76
CA MET A 129 -8.14 13.31 3.31
C MET A 129 -7.04 13.32 2.26
N GLY A 130 -7.37 13.21 0.96
CA GLY A 130 -6.39 13.05 -0.11
C GLY A 130 -5.66 11.69 -0.08
N LEU A 131 -6.22 10.70 0.61
CA LEU A 131 -5.63 9.39 0.83
C LEU A 131 -6.36 8.29 0.06
N LYS A 132 -5.61 7.33 -0.45
CA LYS A 132 -6.14 6.11 -1.07
C LYS A 132 -6.44 5.06 -0.01
N TYR A 133 -7.69 4.58 0.06
CA TYR A 133 -8.07 3.48 0.94
C TYR A 133 -7.90 2.13 0.24
N LEU A 134 -6.97 1.31 0.69
CA LEU A 134 -6.66 0.03 0.05
C LEU A 134 -7.60 -1.11 0.49
N GLY A 135 -8.13 -1.01 1.70
CA GLY A 135 -8.99 -2.03 2.28
C GLY A 135 -8.74 -2.24 3.76
N TRP A 136 -9.33 -3.27 4.32
CA TRP A 136 -9.13 -3.64 5.72
C TRP A 136 -8.66 -5.07 5.88
N PHE A 137 -7.98 -5.34 7.00
CA PHE A 137 -7.62 -6.66 7.50
C PHE A 137 -8.38 -6.97 8.80
N ASP A 138 -8.18 -8.17 9.30
CA ASP A 138 -8.58 -8.58 10.65
C ASP A 138 -10.08 -8.44 10.92
N SER A 139 -10.90 -8.79 9.94
CA SER A 139 -12.35 -8.88 10.11
C SER A 139 -12.70 -10.05 11.06
N GLY A 140 -13.71 -9.84 11.91
CA GLY A 140 -14.18 -10.86 12.85
C GLY A 140 -13.54 -10.81 14.24
N VAL A 141 -12.76 -9.79 14.52
CA VAL A 141 -12.25 -9.52 15.88
C VAL A 141 -13.39 -8.95 16.73
N CYS A 142 -13.68 -9.63 17.84
CA CYS A 142 -14.71 -9.20 18.78
C CYS A 142 -14.08 -8.53 19.99
N TYR A 143 -14.69 -7.42 20.44
CA TYR A 143 -14.36 -6.77 21.71
C TYR A 143 -15.33 -7.25 22.78
N ASN A 144 -14.80 -7.70 23.91
CA ASN A 144 -15.58 -8.06 25.08
C ASN A 144 -15.47 -6.98 26.15
N LEU A 145 -16.60 -6.61 26.74
CA LEU A 145 -16.62 -5.77 27.95
C LEU A 145 -16.49 -6.68 29.16
N TRP A 146 -15.49 -6.41 29.99
CA TRP A 146 -15.30 -7.06 31.30
C TRP A 146 -15.80 -6.13 32.38
N THR A 147 -16.71 -6.59 33.21
CA THR A 147 -17.24 -5.84 34.37
C THR A 147 -16.72 -6.44 35.67
#